data_a439c4143c5ced09152cf5fb37ddc96a
#
_entry.id   a439c4143c5ced09152cf5fb37ddc96a
#
_cell.length_a   1.000
_cell.length_b   1.000
_cell.length_c   1.000
_cell.angle_alpha   90.00
_cell.angle_beta   90.00
_cell.angle_gamma   90.00
#
_symmetry.space_group_name_H-M   'P 1'
#
loop_
_entity.id
_entity.type
_entity.pdbx_description
1 polymer ?
#
loop_
_entity_poly.entity_id
_entity_poly.type
_entity_poly.pdbx_seq_one_letter_code
_entity_poly.pdbx_strand_id
1 'polypeptide(L)'
;MKRTSLLACGAVALLGALAYTAAPAYAHHSFAATYFEDKTESVEGDLVQFLFRNPHSFVHVEGKDAQGNAVRYAVEWGAGLQLNRQGVTRETLKPGDHVIITGNPGRNPEDHRLRMRTITRLHRS
;
A
#
# COMPACT_ATOMS: atom_id res chain seq x y z
N MET A 1 -18.29 -36.67 33.80
CA MET A 1 -17.04 -35.91 33.63
C MET A 1 -16.52 -35.87 32.20
N LYS A 2 -16.77 -36.86 31.35
CA LYS A 2 -16.27 -36.83 29.94
C LYS A 2 -17.04 -35.91 28.97
N ARG A 3 -18.25 -35.45 29.30
CA ARG A 3 -19.08 -34.59 28.41
C ARG A 3 -18.75 -33.11 28.49
N THR A 4 -18.23 -32.61 29.60
CA THR A 4 -17.86 -31.21 29.78
C THR A 4 -16.57 -30.82 29.05
N SER A 5 -15.63 -31.74 28.92
CA SER A 5 -14.36 -31.49 28.21
C SER A 5 -14.52 -31.35 26.69
N LEU A 6 -15.47 -32.09 26.09
CA LEU A 6 -15.78 -31.99 24.65
C LEU A 6 -16.45 -30.67 24.27
N LEU A 7 -17.31 -30.14 25.16
CA LEU A 7 -17.96 -28.84 24.94
C LEU A 7 -16.98 -27.68 25.05
N ALA A 8 -16.02 -27.75 25.97
CA ALA A 8 -14.98 -26.74 26.12
C ALA A 8 -14.03 -26.69 24.91
N CYS A 9 -13.62 -27.83 24.36
CA CYS A 9 -12.79 -27.88 23.15
C CYS A 9 -13.52 -27.36 21.91
N GLY A 10 -14.83 -27.65 21.80
CA GLY A 10 -15.65 -27.14 20.69
C GLY A 10 -15.81 -25.63 20.71
N ALA A 11 -15.98 -25.03 21.91
CA ALA A 11 -16.11 -23.57 22.06
C ALA A 11 -14.81 -22.85 21.73
N VAL A 12 -13.65 -23.37 22.13
CA VAL A 12 -12.33 -22.77 21.80
C VAL A 12 -12.04 -22.85 20.31
N ALA A 13 -12.37 -23.97 19.65
CA ALA A 13 -12.20 -24.14 18.22
C ALA A 13 -13.10 -23.19 17.41
N LEU A 14 -14.34 -22.96 17.87
CA LEU A 14 -15.27 -22.03 17.21
C LEU A 14 -14.81 -20.56 17.33
N LEU A 15 -14.30 -20.16 18.49
CA LEU A 15 -13.76 -18.81 18.72
C LEU A 15 -12.50 -18.57 17.90
N GLY A 16 -11.62 -19.56 17.74
CA GLY A 16 -10.43 -19.48 16.90
C GLY A 16 -10.78 -19.34 15.41
N ALA A 17 -11.79 -20.06 14.93
CA ALA A 17 -12.25 -19.97 13.55
C ALA A 17 -12.88 -18.61 13.22
N LEU A 18 -13.64 -18.01 14.14
CA LEU A 18 -14.21 -16.67 13.98
C LEU A 18 -13.13 -15.58 13.93
N ALA A 19 -12.09 -15.68 14.75
CA ALA A 19 -10.98 -14.73 14.75
C ALA A 19 -10.17 -14.79 13.44
N TYR A 20 -10.00 -15.98 12.87
CA TYR A 20 -9.26 -16.18 11.63
C TYR A 20 -10.00 -15.62 10.40
N THR A 21 -11.33 -15.65 10.37
CA THR A 21 -12.13 -15.13 9.25
C THR A 21 -12.31 -13.60 9.29
N ALA A 22 -12.14 -12.96 10.45
CA ALA A 22 -12.32 -11.51 10.60
C ALA A 22 -11.11 -10.68 10.14
N ALA A 23 -9.87 -11.24 10.20
CA ALA A 23 -8.65 -10.51 9.89
C ALA A 23 -8.56 -9.99 8.43
N PRO A 24 -8.93 -10.75 7.38
CA PRO A 24 -8.92 -10.24 5.99
C PRO A 24 -9.93 -9.11 5.75
N ALA A 25 -11.09 -9.18 6.38
CA ALA A 25 -12.14 -8.17 6.24
C ALA A 25 -11.72 -6.82 6.85
N TYR A 26 -11.02 -6.84 7.97
CA TYR A 26 -10.51 -5.62 8.62
C TYR A 26 -9.45 -4.91 7.77
N ALA A 27 -8.52 -5.65 7.16
CA ALA A 27 -7.51 -5.07 6.26
C ALA A 27 -8.15 -4.44 5.00
N HIS A 28 -9.18 -5.04 4.44
CA HIS A 28 -9.91 -4.52 3.29
C HIS A 28 -10.64 -3.21 3.61
N HIS A 29 -11.28 -3.10 4.77
CA HIS A 29 -11.93 -1.89 5.24
C HIS A 29 -10.94 -0.74 5.49
N SER A 30 -9.72 -1.02 5.91
CA SER A 30 -8.68 -0.03 6.13
C SER A 30 -8.27 0.70 4.85
N PHE A 31 -8.11 0.00 3.73
CA PHE A 31 -7.77 0.62 2.44
C PHE A 31 -8.92 1.44 1.87
N ALA A 32 -10.13 0.91 1.91
CA ALA A 32 -11.32 1.62 1.44
C ALA A 32 -11.62 2.89 2.25
N ALA A 33 -11.23 2.96 3.51
CA ALA A 33 -11.35 4.15 4.34
C ALA A 33 -10.38 5.26 3.91
N THR A 34 -9.22 4.92 3.37
CA THR A 34 -8.16 5.87 3.00
C THR A 34 -8.16 6.21 1.52
N TYR A 35 -8.44 5.24 0.66
CA TYR A 35 -8.32 5.35 -0.79
C TYR A 35 -9.64 5.05 -1.50
N PHE A 36 -9.83 5.69 -2.66
CA PHE A 36 -10.89 5.29 -3.60
C PHE A 36 -10.47 4.02 -4.32
N GLU A 37 -11.22 2.95 -4.19
CA GLU A 37 -10.90 1.68 -4.84
C GLU A 37 -11.31 1.63 -6.32
N ASP A 38 -12.26 2.47 -6.72
CA ASP A 38 -12.85 2.57 -8.05
C ASP A 38 -12.25 3.67 -8.94
N LYS A 39 -11.26 4.42 -8.42
CA LYS A 39 -10.58 5.49 -9.16
C LYS A 39 -9.10 5.15 -9.34
N THR A 40 -8.54 5.64 -10.45
CA THR A 40 -7.12 5.55 -10.75
C THR A 40 -6.60 6.91 -11.19
N GLU A 41 -5.48 7.31 -10.63
CA GLU A 41 -4.72 8.49 -11.04
C GLU A 41 -3.32 8.10 -11.48
N SER A 42 -2.72 8.94 -12.32
CA SER A 42 -1.35 8.81 -12.77
C SER A 42 -0.55 10.04 -12.34
N VAL A 43 0.64 9.80 -11.81
CA VAL A 43 1.60 10.84 -11.44
C VAL A 43 2.91 10.56 -12.14
N GLU A 44 3.44 11.56 -12.84
CA GLU A 44 4.77 11.55 -13.41
C GLU A 44 5.64 12.55 -12.66
N GLY A 45 6.85 12.16 -12.30
CA GLY A 45 7.76 13.05 -11.60
C GLY A 45 9.06 12.39 -11.20
N ASP A 46 9.84 13.15 -10.44
CA ASP A 46 11.13 12.71 -9.94
C ASP A 46 11.01 12.12 -8.53
N LEU A 47 11.58 10.97 -8.33
CA LEU A 47 11.61 10.30 -7.04
C LEU A 47 12.46 11.10 -6.06
N VAL A 48 11.89 11.41 -4.91
CA VAL A 48 12.56 12.14 -3.83
C VAL A 48 13.12 11.18 -2.80
N GLN A 49 12.33 10.16 -2.45
CA GLN A 49 12.70 9.20 -1.41
C GLN A 49 11.97 7.87 -1.61
N PHE A 50 12.67 6.78 -1.35
CA PHE A 50 12.07 5.45 -1.23
C PHE A 50 12.24 4.93 0.20
N LEU A 51 11.15 4.89 0.94
CA LEU A 51 11.08 4.32 2.28
C LEU A 51 10.73 2.83 2.18
N PHE A 52 11.75 2.00 2.08
CA PHE A 52 11.62 0.56 2.03
C PHE A 52 11.50 -0.01 3.44
N ARG A 53 10.30 -0.40 3.84
CA ARG A 53 10.00 -0.80 5.22
C ARG A 53 8.78 -1.70 5.35
N ASN A 54 8.57 -2.26 6.53
CA ASN A 54 7.36 -2.94 6.95
C ASN A 54 6.57 -2.05 7.93
N PRO A 55 5.24 -2.12 8.00
CA PRO A 55 4.35 -2.98 7.20
C PRO A 55 4.07 -2.42 5.79
N HIS A 56 4.36 -1.14 5.50
CA HIS A 56 4.14 -0.49 4.22
C HIS A 56 5.34 0.36 3.82
N SER A 57 5.83 0.15 2.60
CA SER A 57 6.80 1.03 1.97
C SER A 57 6.11 2.26 1.38
N PHE A 58 6.88 3.35 1.21
CA PHE A 58 6.40 4.58 0.59
C PHE A 58 7.39 5.09 -0.44
N VAL A 59 6.85 5.52 -1.57
CA VAL A 59 7.60 6.23 -2.61
C VAL A 59 7.13 7.69 -2.60
N HIS A 60 8.05 8.62 -2.35
CA HIS A 60 7.78 10.05 -2.43
C HIS A 60 8.26 10.59 -3.76
N VAL A 61 7.34 11.20 -4.51
CA VAL A 61 7.58 11.72 -5.86
C VAL A 61 7.19 13.18 -5.91
N GLU A 62 8.04 14.01 -6.52
CA GLU A 62 7.72 15.38 -6.86
C GLU A 62 7.19 15.44 -8.29
N GLY A 63 5.89 15.71 -8.40
CA GLY A 63 5.15 15.83 -9.64
C GLY A 63 4.44 17.17 -9.73
N LYS A 64 3.43 17.25 -10.57
CA LYS A 64 2.60 18.44 -10.72
C LYS A 64 1.13 18.10 -10.49
N ASP A 65 0.42 19.03 -9.87
CA ASP A 65 -1.04 18.96 -9.77
C ASP A 65 -1.72 19.37 -11.10
N ALA A 66 -3.05 19.34 -11.12
CA ALA A 66 -3.84 19.72 -12.29
C ALA A 66 -3.62 21.19 -12.74
N GLN A 67 -3.16 22.06 -11.83
CA GLN A 67 -2.87 23.47 -12.08
C GLN A 67 -1.40 23.72 -12.50
N GLY A 68 -0.57 22.67 -12.56
CA GLY A 68 0.84 22.74 -12.91
C GLY A 68 1.76 23.11 -11.75
N ASN A 69 1.25 23.19 -10.52
CA ASN A 69 2.08 23.45 -9.34
C ASN A 69 2.86 22.21 -8.94
N ALA A 70 4.11 22.39 -8.52
CA ALA A 70 4.91 21.30 -7.96
C ALA A 70 4.31 20.83 -6.64
N VAL A 71 4.03 19.53 -6.53
CA VAL A 71 3.50 18.90 -5.34
C VAL A 71 4.20 17.58 -5.06
N ARG A 72 4.33 17.25 -3.79
CA ARG A 72 4.90 15.98 -3.36
C ARG A 72 3.79 14.97 -3.12
N TYR A 73 3.86 13.86 -3.85
CA TYR A 73 2.97 12.73 -3.67
C TYR A 73 3.59 11.70 -2.74
N ALA A 74 2.79 11.16 -1.83
CA ALA A 74 3.15 10.02 -1.00
C ALA A 74 2.44 8.78 -1.54
N VAL A 75 3.19 7.87 -2.12
CA VAL A 75 2.66 6.66 -2.75
C VAL A 75 2.91 5.47 -1.85
N GLU A 76 1.83 4.93 -1.28
CA GLU A 76 1.88 3.72 -0.46
C GLU A 76 2.06 2.48 -1.31
N TRP A 77 3.03 1.65 -0.92
CA TRP A 77 3.35 0.39 -1.59
C TRP A 77 3.34 -0.77 -0.59
N GLY A 78 3.70 -1.95 -1.03
CA GLY A 78 3.71 -3.14 -0.21
C GLY A 78 4.77 -3.14 0.89
N ALA A 79 4.67 -4.11 1.79
CA ALA A 79 5.70 -4.36 2.80
C ALA A 79 7.04 -4.71 2.14
N GLY A 80 8.15 -4.27 2.73
CA GLY A 80 9.49 -4.54 2.22
C GLY A 80 9.75 -6.04 2.01
N LEU A 81 9.28 -6.88 2.93
CA LEU A 81 9.40 -8.32 2.81
C LEU A 81 8.66 -8.90 1.59
N GLN A 82 7.46 -8.38 1.31
CA GLN A 82 6.68 -8.76 0.13
C GLN A 82 7.35 -8.27 -1.16
N LEU A 83 7.84 -7.04 -1.17
CA LEU A 83 8.55 -6.44 -2.30
C LEU A 83 9.85 -7.18 -2.63
N ASN A 84 10.60 -7.61 -1.62
CA ASN A 84 11.80 -8.43 -1.79
C ASN A 84 11.51 -9.74 -2.55
N ARG A 85 10.38 -10.38 -2.27
CA ARG A 85 9.96 -11.60 -2.98
C ARG A 85 9.66 -11.34 -4.46
N GLN A 86 9.35 -10.10 -4.82
CA GLN A 86 9.11 -9.65 -6.19
C GLN A 86 10.37 -9.08 -6.86
N GLY A 87 11.53 -9.16 -6.22
CA GLY A 87 12.80 -8.66 -6.72
C GLY A 87 13.04 -7.17 -6.47
N VAL A 88 12.18 -6.51 -5.70
CA VAL A 88 12.36 -5.10 -5.31
C VAL A 88 13.16 -5.03 -4.03
N THR A 89 14.25 -4.28 -4.07
CA THR A 89 15.11 -4.03 -2.91
C THR A 89 15.15 -2.55 -2.57
N ARG A 90 15.81 -2.23 -1.47
CA ARG A 90 16.04 -0.84 -1.05
C ARG A 90 16.75 0.01 -2.11
N GLU A 91 17.55 -0.61 -2.95
CA GLU A 91 18.35 0.02 -4.01
C GLU A 91 17.66 0.04 -5.37
N THR A 92 16.48 -0.57 -5.50
CA THR A 92 15.76 -0.64 -6.77
C THR A 92 15.36 0.75 -7.29
N LEU A 93 14.95 1.63 -6.39
CA LEU A 93 14.60 3.02 -6.70
C LEU A 93 15.55 3.97 -5.97
N LYS A 94 16.00 5.00 -6.68
CA LYS A 94 16.93 5.99 -6.15
C LYS A 94 16.39 7.40 -6.31
N PRO A 95 16.69 8.33 -5.37
CA PRO A 95 16.39 9.73 -5.55
C PRO A 95 16.88 10.24 -6.91
N GLY A 96 16.03 10.98 -7.61
CA GLY A 96 16.31 11.47 -8.96
C GLY A 96 15.82 10.56 -10.10
N ASP A 97 15.41 9.34 -9.82
CA ASP A 97 14.77 8.48 -10.82
C ASP A 97 13.47 9.14 -11.30
N HIS A 98 13.31 9.22 -12.63
CA HIS A 98 12.08 9.71 -13.23
C HIS A 98 11.10 8.56 -13.40
N VAL A 99 9.91 8.70 -12.84
CA VAL A 99 8.94 7.62 -12.76
C VAL A 99 7.55 8.06 -13.18
N ILE A 100 6.79 7.10 -13.71
CA ILE A 100 5.34 7.21 -13.87
C ILE A 100 4.71 6.18 -12.93
N ILE A 101 3.83 6.65 -12.07
CA ILE A 101 3.12 5.81 -11.10
C ILE A 101 1.63 5.92 -11.35
N THR A 102 0.94 4.78 -11.41
CA THR A 102 -0.53 4.76 -11.35
C THR A 102 -0.98 4.16 -10.02
N GLY A 103 -2.07 4.66 -9.51
CA GLY A 103 -2.59 4.18 -8.24
C GLY A 103 -3.98 4.70 -7.92
N ASN A 104 -4.53 4.18 -6.84
CA ASN A 104 -5.80 4.66 -6.29
C ASN A 104 -5.55 5.94 -5.49
N PRO A 105 -6.27 7.04 -5.77
CA PRO A 105 -6.08 8.29 -5.03
C PRO A 105 -6.64 8.20 -3.61
N GLY A 106 -6.02 8.93 -2.71
CA GLY A 106 -6.54 9.16 -1.37
C GLY A 106 -7.86 9.92 -1.40
N ARG A 107 -8.73 9.65 -0.42
CA ARG A 107 -10.05 10.29 -0.32
C ARG A 107 -9.95 11.79 -0.05
N ASN A 108 -8.91 12.24 0.63
CA ASN A 108 -8.61 13.66 0.79
C ASN A 108 -7.62 14.12 -0.29
N PRO A 109 -8.04 14.93 -1.29
CA PRO A 109 -7.16 15.38 -2.36
C PRO A 109 -5.95 16.18 -1.88
N GLU A 110 -6.07 16.89 -0.77
CA GLU A 110 -5.00 17.74 -0.22
C GLU A 110 -3.81 16.92 0.32
N ASP A 111 -4.02 15.66 0.63
CA ASP A 111 -2.95 14.77 1.12
C ASP A 111 -2.00 14.32 0.01
N HIS A 112 -2.36 14.47 -1.27
CA HIS A 112 -1.60 13.99 -2.43
C HIS A 112 -1.10 12.55 -2.25
N ARG A 113 -2.00 11.65 -1.88
CA ARG A 113 -1.71 10.23 -1.62
C ARG A 113 -2.21 9.35 -2.76
N LEU A 114 -1.41 8.33 -3.05
CA LEU A 114 -1.80 7.22 -3.93
C LEU A 114 -1.52 5.89 -3.23
N ARG A 115 -2.33 4.89 -3.51
CA ARG A 115 -1.98 3.49 -3.30
C ARG A 115 -1.47 2.92 -4.61
N MET A 116 -0.21 2.50 -4.65
CA MET A 116 0.45 2.07 -5.88
C MET A 116 -0.23 0.87 -6.53
N ARG A 117 -0.46 0.98 -7.82
CA ARG A 117 -0.81 -0.13 -8.70
C ARG A 117 0.35 -0.50 -9.62
N THR A 118 0.92 0.49 -10.30
CA THR A 118 2.06 0.29 -11.19
C THR A 118 3.10 1.38 -11.01
N ILE A 119 4.35 1.05 -11.27
CA ILE A 119 5.45 1.99 -11.37
C ILE A 119 6.32 1.65 -12.57
N THR A 120 6.64 2.64 -13.37
CA THR A 120 7.57 2.55 -14.49
C THR A 120 8.67 3.58 -14.31
N ARG A 121 9.92 3.13 -14.32
CA ARG A 121 11.07 4.03 -14.34
C ARG A 121 11.45 4.33 -15.78
N LEU A 122 11.54 5.63 -16.10
CA LEU A 122 11.97 6.09 -17.42
C LEU A 122 13.47 6.29 -17.40
N HIS A 123 14.15 5.73 -18.41
CA HIS A 123 15.56 6.02 -18.62
C HIS A 123 15.68 7.38 -19.31
N ARG A 124 16.38 8.32 -18.67
CA ARG A 124 16.81 9.53 -19.35
C ARG A 124 17.93 9.13 -20.32
N SER A 125 17.68 9.27 -21.60
CA SER A 125 18.69 9.15 -22.66
C SER A 125 19.67 10.33 -22.61
#